data_47023e335840b981f5b3e08b831d606b
#
_entry.id   47023e335840b981f5b3e08b831d606b
#
_cell.length_a   1.000
_cell.length_b   1.000
_cell.length_c   1.000
_cell.angle_alpha   90.00
_cell.angle_beta   90.00
_cell.angle_gamma   90.00
#
_symmetry.space_group_name_H-M   'P 1'
#
loop_
_entity.id
_entity.type
_entity.pdbx_description
1 polymer ?
#
loop_
_entity_poly.entity_id
_entity_poly.type
_entity_poly.pdbx_seq_one_letter_code
_entity_poly.pdbx_strand_id
1 'polypeptide(L)'
;LSSAASDVYKRQLLTGYRITNGWARTNYTYFAISLSQPIKDYGYKDKEKVLYNGFWRRFKLEKNFPEITGRKIVAYFNFDTANNSELVVKVALSAVSTEGAIKNLRAEASGKSFEQLAEAARTDWNSELEHFEIEGTPDQKAMFYTSLYHTMINPSVYMDVDGSYRGLDHNIHRAKGFTNYTIFSLWDLSLIHI
;
A
#
# COMPACT_ATOMS: atom_id res chain seq x y z
N LEU A 1 15.90 -2.36 6.00
CA LEU A 1 16.29 -2.60 4.61
C LEU A 1 15.11 -2.24 3.71
N SER A 2 15.36 -1.44 2.71
CA SER A 2 14.38 -1.17 1.66
C SER A 2 14.99 -1.50 0.31
N SER A 3 14.24 -2.12 -0.57
CA SER A 3 14.63 -2.33 -1.95
C SER A 3 13.55 -1.75 -2.88
N ALA A 4 13.99 -1.21 -3.99
CA ALA A 4 13.13 -0.78 -5.07
C ALA A 4 13.66 -1.38 -6.36
N ALA A 5 12.77 -1.99 -7.12
CA ALA A 5 13.07 -2.53 -8.44
C ALA A 5 12.06 -1.98 -9.44
N SER A 6 12.51 -1.61 -10.63
CA SER A 6 11.61 -1.13 -11.67
C SER A 6 11.57 -2.12 -12.83
N ASP A 7 10.37 -2.37 -13.35
CA ASP A 7 10.19 -3.16 -14.56
C ASP A 7 10.61 -2.31 -15.77
N VAL A 8 11.71 -2.68 -16.40
CA VAL A 8 12.36 -1.92 -17.50
C VAL A 8 11.49 -1.90 -18.75
N TYR A 9 10.58 -2.85 -18.93
CA TYR A 9 9.86 -2.98 -20.21
C TYR A 9 8.90 -1.84 -20.51
N LYS A 10 8.41 -1.12 -19.48
CA LYS A 10 7.57 0.08 -19.65
C LYS A 10 7.93 1.25 -18.75
N ARG A 11 8.91 1.11 -17.86
CA ARG A 11 9.25 2.12 -16.84
C ARG A 11 8.04 2.67 -16.07
N GLN A 12 7.04 1.81 -15.83
CA GLN A 12 5.77 2.19 -15.22
C GLN A 12 5.41 1.37 -13.99
N LEU A 13 6.21 0.34 -13.66
CA LEU A 13 6.00 -0.48 -12.47
C LEU A 13 7.23 -0.41 -11.58
N LEU A 14 7.01 0.02 -10.35
CA LEU A 14 8.01 0.01 -9.28
C LEU A 14 7.59 -1.03 -8.24
N THR A 15 8.53 -1.81 -7.78
CA THR A 15 8.30 -2.78 -6.72
C THR A 15 9.39 -2.69 -5.68
N GLY A 16 9.07 -3.12 -4.46
CA GLY A 16 10.08 -3.13 -3.42
C GLY A 16 9.54 -3.64 -2.09
N TYR A 17 10.37 -3.50 -1.07
CA TYR A 17 9.98 -3.84 0.29
C TYR A 17 10.60 -2.89 1.30
N ARG A 18 9.96 -2.82 2.45
CA ARG A 18 10.46 -2.16 3.64
C ARG A 18 10.36 -3.10 4.83
N ILE A 19 11.44 -3.22 5.58
CA ILE A 19 11.46 -3.93 6.85
C ILE A 19 11.69 -2.89 7.94
N THR A 20 10.77 -2.81 8.89
CA THR A 20 10.83 -1.88 10.02
C THR A 20 10.74 -2.62 11.33
N ASN A 21 11.36 -2.04 12.36
CA ASN A 21 11.22 -2.44 13.75
C ASN A 21 10.56 -1.29 14.51
N GLY A 22 9.65 -1.64 15.39
CA GLY A 22 8.91 -0.68 16.20
C GLY A 22 8.14 -1.44 17.27
N TRP A 23 6.86 -1.15 17.41
CA TRP A 23 5.94 -1.89 18.26
C TRP A 23 5.90 -3.39 17.86
N ALA A 24 5.86 -3.68 16.58
CA ALA A 24 6.18 -5.00 16.09
C ALA A 24 7.70 -5.16 16.02
N ARG A 25 8.23 -6.29 16.49
CA ARG A 25 9.68 -6.59 16.44
C ARG A 25 10.21 -6.55 15.02
N THR A 26 9.41 -6.98 14.05
CA THR A 26 9.74 -6.92 12.63
C THR A 26 8.45 -6.83 11.83
N ASN A 27 8.34 -5.77 11.04
CA ASN A 27 7.22 -5.57 10.12
C ASN A 27 7.74 -5.60 8.69
N TYR A 28 7.13 -6.45 7.87
CA TYR A 28 7.43 -6.60 6.45
C TYR A 28 6.34 -5.92 5.62
N THR A 29 6.72 -4.97 4.82
CA THR A 29 5.82 -4.31 3.87
C THR A 29 6.43 -4.40 2.48
N TYR A 30 5.80 -5.16 1.61
CA TYR A 30 6.11 -5.20 0.18
C TYR A 30 5.16 -4.28 -0.56
N PHE A 31 5.61 -3.67 -1.64
CA PHE A 31 4.79 -2.75 -2.41
C PHE A 31 4.96 -2.96 -3.92
N ALA A 32 3.91 -2.64 -4.65
CA ALA A 32 3.90 -2.47 -6.09
C ALA A 32 3.26 -1.13 -6.42
N ILE A 33 3.91 -0.33 -7.24
CA ILE A 33 3.47 1.01 -7.65
C ILE A 33 3.37 1.02 -9.16
N SER A 34 2.18 1.25 -9.69
CA SER A 34 1.94 1.46 -11.11
C SER A 34 1.81 2.95 -11.39
N LEU A 35 2.45 3.39 -12.47
CA LEU A 35 2.51 4.76 -12.92
C LEU A 35 1.81 4.90 -14.27
N SER A 36 1.04 5.96 -14.49
CA SER A 36 0.35 6.21 -15.76
C SER A 36 1.29 6.69 -16.86
N GLN A 37 2.46 7.22 -16.47
CA GLN A 37 3.47 7.72 -17.39
C GLN A 37 4.81 7.00 -17.22
N PRO A 38 5.60 6.85 -18.28
CA PRO A 38 6.92 6.27 -18.19
C PRO A 38 7.88 7.17 -17.40
N ILE A 39 8.73 6.56 -16.59
CA ILE A 39 9.79 7.26 -15.88
C ILE A 39 10.84 7.75 -16.88
N LYS A 40 11.09 9.07 -16.91
CA LYS A 40 12.10 9.70 -17.76
C LYS A 40 13.50 9.42 -17.23
N ASP A 41 13.73 9.73 -15.97
CA ASP A 41 14.95 9.40 -15.24
C ASP A 41 14.64 9.12 -13.76
N TYR A 42 15.58 8.51 -13.09
CA TYR A 42 15.44 8.12 -11.69
C TYR A 42 16.78 8.03 -10.99
N GLY A 43 16.74 8.05 -9.67
CA GLY A 43 17.92 7.86 -8.85
C GLY A 43 17.55 7.66 -7.40
N TYR A 44 18.55 7.77 -6.54
CA TYR A 44 18.34 7.62 -5.11
C TYR A 44 19.25 8.54 -4.29
N LYS A 45 18.83 8.74 -3.05
CA LYS A 45 19.56 9.46 -2.03
C LYS A 45 19.80 8.53 -0.85
N ASP A 46 21.03 8.35 -0.47
CA ASP A 46 21.44 7.56 0.70
C ASP A 46 21.84 8.50 1.83
N LYS A 47 21.46 8.17 3.02
CA LYS A 47 21.72 8.74 4.35
C LYS A 47 22.12 10.23 4.48
N GLU A 48 23.00 10.76 3.65
CA GLU A 48 23.65 12.06 3.81
C GLU A 48 23.41 13.05 2.67
N LYS A 49 22.26 13.02 2.05
CA LYS A 49 21.91 13.96 0.98
C LYS A 49 22.72 13.81 -0.33
N VAL A 50 23.45 12.73 -0.50
CA VAL A 50 24.12 12.44 -1.77
C VAL A 50 23.10 11.91 -2.76
N LEU A 51 23.00 12.55 -3.92
CA LEU A 51 22.13 12.13 -5.01
C LEU A 51 22.90 11.24 -5.98
N TYR A 52 22.30 10.13 -6.37
CA TYR A 52 22.85 9.23 -7.37
C TYR A 52 21.84 9.07 -8.53
N ASN A 53 22.33 9.08 -9.73
CA ASN A 53 21.53 8.85 -10.93
C ASN A 53 21.45 7.37 -11.22
N GLY A 54 20.22 6.89 -11.46
CA GLY A 54 19.96 5.49 -11.76
C GLY A 54 20.09 4.54 -10.56
N PHE A 55 19.72 3.30 -10.76
CA PHE A 55 19.87 2.21 -9.80
C PHE A 55 20.93 1.22 -10.31
N TRP A 56 22.18 1.49 -10.04
CA TRP A 56 23.31 0.76 -10.64
C TRP A 56 24.09 -0.14 -9.67
N ARG A 57 23.70 -0.18 -8.38
CA ARG A 57 24.40 -1.03 -7.38
C ARG A 57 24.10 -2.52 -7.52
N ARG A 58 22.95 -2.87 -8.06
CA ARG A 58 22.56 -4.26 -8.35
C ARG A 58 21.66 -4.33 -9.56
N PHE A 59 21.94 -5.30 -10.41
CA PHE A 59 21.02 -5.77 -11.43
C PHE A 59 20.62 -7.20 -11.10
N LYS A 60 19.34 -7.50 -11.21
CA LYS A 60 18.89 -8.88 -11.26
C LYS A 60 19.15 -9.38 -12.69
N LEU A 61 20.27 -10.06 -12.88
CA LEU A 61 20.70 -10.56 -14.21
C LEU A 61 19.62 -11.40 -14.89
N GLU A 62 18.86 -12.17 -14.13
CA GLU A 62 17.75 -13.00 -14.64
C GLU A 62 16.58 -12.18 -15.21
N LYS A 63 16.34 -10.98 -14.69
CA LYS A 63 15.23 -10.11 -15.06
C LYS A 63 15.65 -8.82 -15.75
N ASN A 64 16.93 -8.59 -15.85
CA ASN A 64 17.56 -7.42 -16.48
C ASN A 64 16.93 -6.06 -16.11
N PHE A 65 16.66 -5.82 -14.82
CA PHE A 65 16.20 -4.52 -14.37
C PHE A 65 16.97 -4.01 -13.13
N PRO A 66 17.03 -2.67 -12.92
CA PRO A 66 17.80 -2.07 -11.85
C PRO A 66 17.17 -2.32 -10.49
N GLU A 67 18.01 -2.57 -9.51
CA GLU A 67 17.60 -2.76 -8.11
C GLU A 67 18.58 -2.02 -7.19
N ILE A 68 18.06 -1.43 -6.12
CA ILE A 68 18.86 -0.88 -5.03
C ILE A 68 18.36 -1.36 -3.68
N THR A 69 19.30 -1.69 -2.80
CA THR A 69 19.02 -2.09 -1.43
C THR A 69 19.92 -1.34 -0.47
N GLY A 70 19.38 -0.82 0.62
CA GLY A 70 20.15 -0.11 1.65
C GLY A 70 19.29 0.31 2.83
N ARG A 71 19.89 1.09 3.75
CA ARG A 71 19.18 1.67 4.89
C ARG A 71 18.81 3.13 4.59
N LYS A 72 17.55 3.53 4.89
CA LYS A 72 17.07 4.91 4.72
C LYS A 72 17.23 5.45 3.28
N ILE A 73 17.01 4.61 2.30
CA ILE A 73 17.03 5.00 0.90
C ILE A 73 15.77 5.79 0.59
N VAL A 74 15.94 6.90 -0.13
CA VAL A 74 14.87 7.66 -0.77
C VAL A 74 15.12 7.61 -2.27
N ALA A 75 14.22 6.98 -3.01
CA ALA A 75 14.24 6.99 -4.47
C ALA A 75 13.48 8.22 -4.99
N TYR A 76 13.93 8.78 -6.12
CA TYR A 76 13.23 9.83 -6.85
C TYR A 76 13.03 9.39 -8.30
N PHE A 77 11.96 9.88 -8.89
CA PHE A 77 11.55 9.58 -10.26
C PHE A 77 11.09 10.87 -10.93
N ASN A 78 11.62 11.16 -12.10
CA ASN A 78 11.25 12.31 -12.90
C ASN A 78 10.43 11.87 -14.10
N PHE A 79 9.44 12.69 -14.45
CA PHE A 79 8.50 12.43 -15.54
C PHE A 79 8.55 13.58 -16.54
N ASP A 80 8.20 13.29 -17.79
CA ASP A 80 8.03 14.32 -18.81
C ASP A 80 6.57 14.79 -18.81
N THR A 81 6.36 16.01 -18.35
CA THR A 81 5.02 16.60 -18.25
C THR A 81 4.65 17.51 -19.43
N ALA A 82 5.48 17.56 -20.47
CA ALA A 82 5.25 18.44 -21.61
C ALA A 82 3.93 18.14 -22.36
N ASN A 83 3.59 16.83 -22.48
CA ASN A 83 2.39 16.38 -23.18
C ASN A 83 1.24 15.98 -22.27
N ASN A 84 1.50 15.72 -21.01
CA ASN A 84 0.49 15.37 -20.01
C ASN A 84 0.99 15.76 -18.62
N SER A 85 0.32 16.71 -18.00
CA SER A 85 0.65 17.21 -16.66
C SER A 85 0.14 16.32 -15.53
N GLU A 86 -0.73 15.34 -15.82
CA GLU A 86 -1.33 14.46 -14.82
C GLU A 86 -0.55 13.15 -14.72
N LEU A 87 -0.17 12.79 -13.51
CA LEU A 87 0.44 11.50 -13.18
C LEU A 87 -0.47 10.74 -12.21
N VAL A 88 -1.06 9.64 -12.68
CA VAL A 88 -1.81 8.73 -11.82
C VAL A 88 -0.85 7.69 -11.24
N VAL A 89 -0.87 7.57 -9.92
CA VAL A 89 -0.07 6.60 -9.16
C VAL A 89 -1.00 5.64 -8.44
N LYS A 90 -0.85 4.34 -8.68
CA LYS A 90 -1.58 3.30 -7.97
C LYS A 90 -0.61 2.49 -7.13
N VAL A 91 -0.93 2.30 -5.86
CA VAL A 91 -0.08 1.61 -4.90
C VAL A 91 -0.85 0.43 -4.32
N ALA A 92 -0.22 -0.73 -4.29
CA ALA A 92 -0.70 -1.88 -3.54
C ALA A 92 0.37 -2.40 -2.61
N LEU A 93 -0.06 -2.95 -1.50
CA LEU A 93 0.80 -3.48 -0.44
C LEU A 93 0.57 -4.98 -0.26
N SER A 94 1.56 -5.65 0.29
CA SER A 94 1.49 -7.03 0.74
C SER A 94 2.40 -7.22 1.96
N ALA A 95 1.98 -8.04 2.91
CA ALA A 95 2.84 -8.49 4.00
C ALA A 95 3.63 -9.75 3.63
N VAL A 96 3.36 -10.33 2.47
CA VAL A 96 3.85 -11.65 2.04
C VAL A 96 5.05 -11.51 1.12
N SER A 97 4.85 -10.87 -0.05
CA SER A 97 5.89 -10.75 -1.08
C SER A 97 5.62 -9.61 -2.06
N THR A 98 6.62 -9.29 -2.85
CA THR A 98 6.50 -8.36 -3.99
C THR A 98 5.50 -8.87 -5.02
N GLU A 99 5.49 -10.17 -5.29
CA GLU A 99 4.56 -10.82 -6.20
C GLU A 99 3.12 -10.74 -5.67
N GLY A 100 2.94 -10.85 -4.34
CA GLY A 100 1.66 -10.60 -3.66
C GLY A 100 1.17 -9.18 -3.90
N ALA A 101 2.02 -8.18 -3.70
CA ALA A 101 1.68 -6.78 -3.96
C ALA A 101 1.29 -6.53 -5.43
N ILE A 102 1.97 -7.16 -6.40
CA ILE A 102 1.61 -7.09 -7.83
C ILE A 102 0.24 -7.72 -8.09
N LYS A 103 -0.07 -8.88 -7.48
CA LYS A 103 -1.38 -9.52 -7.61
C LYS A 103 -2.50 -8.65 -7.05
N ASN A 104 -2.28 -8.07 -5.86
CA ASN A 104 -3.23 -7.13 -5.24
C ASN A 104 -3.45 -5.92 -6.15
N LEU A 105 -2.40 -5.30 -6.66
CA LEU A 105 -2.49 -4.18 -7.60
C LEU A 105 -3.33 -4.51 -8.84
N ARG A 106 -3.12 -5.69 -9.41
CA ARG A 106 -3.84 -6.14 -10.61
C ARG A 106 -5.31 -6.42 -10.34
N ALA A 107 -5.61 -7.07 -9.22
CA ALA A 107 -6.97 -7.46 -8.87
C ALA A 107 -7.82 -6.24 -8.45
N GLU A 108 -7.24 -5.32 -7.68
CA GLU A 108 -8.01 -4.26 -7.02
C GLU A 108 -8.04 -2.96 -7.83
N ALA A 109 -6.93 -2.59 -8.49
CA ALA A 109 -6.77 -1.27 -9.09
C ALA A 109 -6.50 -1.25 -10.61
N SER A 110 -6.18 -2.41 -11.23
CA SER A 110 -5.89 -2.43 -12.67
C SER A 110 -7.15 -2.16 -13.49
N GLY A 111 -6.99 -1.32 -14.54
CA GLY A 111 -8.10 -0.97 -15.43
C GLY A 111 -9.13 0.01 -14.87
N LYS A 112 -9.01 0.41 -13.59
CA LYS A 112 -9.94 1.38 -12.97
C LYS A 112 -9.33 2.78 -12.97
N SER A 113 -10.16 3.82 -13.18
CA SER A 113 -9.75 5.22 -12.98
C SER A 113 -9.75 5.58 -11.49
N PHE A 114 -9.23 6.77 -11.17
CA PHE A 114 -9.30 7.32 -9.81
C PHE A 114 -10.74 7.49 -9.35
N GLU A 115 -11.59 8.05 -10.22
CA GLU A 115 -13.02 8.31 -9.94
C GLU A 115 -13.77 6.99 -9.69
N GLN A 116 -13.49 5.96 -10.48
CA GLN A 116 -14.10 4.64 -10.29
C GLN A 116 -13.71 4.02 -8.94
N LEU A 117 -12.46 4.15 -8.52
CA LEU A 117 -12.02 3.67 -7.21
C LEU A 117 -12.61 4.50 -6.07
N ALA A 118 -12.68 5.82 -6.23
CA ALA A 118 -13.28 6.71 -5.23
C ALA A 118 -14.78 6.45 -5.07
N GLU A 119 -15.52 6.22 -6.17
CA GLU A 119 -16.93 5.91 -6.12
C GLU A 119 -17.22 4.52 -5.54
N ALA A 120 -16.40 3.52 -5.89
CA ALA A 120 -16.49 2.19 -5.27
C ALA A 120 -16.30 2.28 -3.74
N ALA A 121 -15.25 2.97 -3.29
CA ALA A 121 -15.00 3.16 -1.85
C ALA A 121 -16.14 3.93 -1.15
N ARG A 122 -16.73 4.94 -1.82
CA ARG A 122 -17.90 5.64 -1.30
C ARG A 122 -19.11 4.72 -1.16
N THR A 123 -19.37 3.90 -2.17
CA THR A 123 -20.47 2.94 -2.16
C THR A 123 -20.31 1.92 -1.05
N ASP A 124 -19.11 1.35 -0.90
CA ASP A 124 -18.82 0.37 0.14
C ASP A 124 -19.01 0.97 1.55
N TRP A 125 -18.46 2.18 1.78
CA TRP A 125 -18.64 2.86 3.07
C TRP A 125 -20.08 3.27 3.35
N ASN A 126 -20.81 3.74 2.36
CA ASN A 126 -22.22 4.07 2.53
C ASN A 126 -23.03 2.83 2.88
N SER A 127 -22.78 1.69 2.22
CA SER A 127 -23.43 0.42 2.54
C SER A 127 -23.23 -0.01 3.99
N GLU A 128 -22.04 0.19 4.55
CA GLU A 128 -21.76 -0.12 5.95
C GLU A 128 -22.40 0.88 6.92
N LEU A 129 -22.32 2.17 6.61
CA LEU A 129 -22.82 3.22 7.51
C LEU A 129 -24.35 3.31 7.52
N GLU A 130 -25.04 2.98 6.43
CA GLU A 130 -26.50 3.03 6.33
C GLU A 130 -27.22 1.95 7.15
N HIS A 131 -26.50 0.98 7.73
CA HIS A 131 -27.08 0.07 8.72
C HIS A 131 -27.61 0.79 9.97
N PHE A 132 -27.19 2.03 10.19
CA PHE A 132 -27.62 2.86 11.31
C PHE A 132 -28.27 4.12 10.77
N GLU A 133 -29.55 4.29 11.02
CA GLU A 133 -30.28 5.49 10.67
C GLU A 133 -30.56 6.31 11.93
N ILE A 134 -30.21 7.62 11.89
CA ILE A 134 -30.46 8.53 13.01
C ILE A 134 -31.20 9.78 12.56
N GLU A 135 -32.02 10.35 13.43
CA GLU A 135 -32.60 11.66 13.28
C GLU A 135 -31.79 12.69 14.06
N GLY A 136 -31.66 13.90 13.49
CA GLY A 136 -30.92 14.98 14.14
C GLY A 136 -30.52 16.07 13.18
N THR A 137 -29.88 17.11 13.71
CA THR A 137 -29.30 18.19 12.90
C THR A 137 -28.17 17.68 12.00
N PRO A 138 -27.81 18.41 10.92
CA PRO A 138 -26.67 18.02 10.09
C PRO A 138 -25.38 17.79 10.86
N ASP A 139 -25.09 18.62 11.87
CA ASP A 139 -23.88 18.48 12.69
C ASP A 139 -23.93 17.23 13.58
N GLN A 140 -25.09 16.92 14.14
CA GLN A 140 -25.27 15.69 14.92
C GLN A 140 -25.10 14.45 14.06
N LYS A 141 -25.67 14.45 12.86
CA LYS A 141 -25.48 13.36 11.88
C LYS A 141 -24.01 13.22 11.49
N ALA A 142 -23.33 14.33 11.18
CA ALA A 142 -21.91 14.32 10.84
C ALA A 142 -21.04 13.75 11.99
N MET A 143 -21.28 14.17 13.23
CA MET A 143 -20.56 13.64 14.40
C MET A 143 -20.80 12.14 14.59
N PHE A 144 -22.06 11.70 14.49
CA PHE A 144 -22.41 10.30 14.65
C PHE A 144 -21.74 9.41 13.61
N TYR A 145 -21.93 9.73 12.32
CA TYR A 145 -21.36 8.91 11.24
C TYR A 145 -19.83 8.96 11.19
N THR A 146 -19.21 10.09 11.56
CA THR A 146 -17.77 10.18 11.70
C THR A 146 -17.27 9.25 12.82
N SER A 147 -17.96 9.25 13.97
CA SER A 147 -17.61 8.36 15.08
C SER A 147 -17.81 6.90 14.72
N LEU A 148 -18.92 6.57 14.05
CA LEU A 148 -19.19 5.22 13.56
C LEU A 148 -18.12 4.75 12.57
N TYR A 149 -17.76 5.59 11.58
CA TYR A 149 -16.66 5.33 10.67
C TYR A 149 -15.35 5.03 11.40
N HIS A 150 -15.00 5.81 12.41
CA HIS A 150 -13.78 5.59 13.20
C HIS A 150 -13.78 4.24 13.91
N THR A 151 -14.93 3.73 14.35
CA THR A 151 -15.00 2.40 14.98
C THR A 151 -14.75 1.25 13.98
N MET A 152 -14.92 1.50 12.69
CA MET A 152 -14.80 0.51 11.63
C MET A 152 -13.44 0.53 10.90
N ILE A 153 -12.55 1.48 11.22
CA ILE A 153 -11.22 1.59 10.58
C ILE A 153 -10.34 0.38 10.89
N ASN A 154 -10.48 -0.20 12.08
CA ASN A 154 -9.77 -1.39 12.53
C ASN A 154 -10.74 -2.47 13.01
N PRO A 155 -10.40 -3.76 12.76
CA PRO A 155 -9.20 -4.28 12.10
C PRO A 155 -9.28 -4.15 10.58
N SER A 156 -8.14 -3.98 9.93
CA SER A 156 -8.04 -4.01 8.46
C SER A 156 -7.77 -5.43 7.96
N VAL A 157 -8.21 -5.75 6.75
CA VAL A 157 -7.84 -7.01 6.08
C VAL A 157 -6.32 -7.08 5.96
N TYR A 158 -5.74 -8.19 6.42
CA TYR A 158 -4.30 -8.43 6.42
C TYR A 158 -3.97 -9.73 5.70
N MET A 159 -4.33 -9.81 4.46
CA MET A 159 -3.99 -10.91 3.54
C MET A 159 -4.04 -10.42 2.10
N ASP A 160 -3.30 -11.10 1.24
CA ASP A 160 -3.31 -10.89 -0.20
C ASP A 160 -4.60 -11.45 -0.84
N VAL A 161 -4.92 -11.01 -2.06
CA VAL A 161 -6.12 -11.45 -2.80
C VAL A 161 -6.15 -12.96 -3.09
N ASP A 162 -5.01 -13.62 -3.03
CA ASP A 162 -4.93 -15.09 -3.16
C ASP A 162 -5.07 -15.83 -1.82
N GLY A 163 -5.38 -15.13 -0.74
CA GLY A 163 -5.54 -15.66 0.61
C GLY A 163 -4.22 -15.86 1.37
N SER A 164 -3.09 -15.50 0.82
CA SER A 164 -1.80 -15.60 1.52
C SER A 164 -1.65 -14.49 2.55
N TYR A 165 -1.14 -14.79 3.74
CA TYR A 165 -0.89 -13.81 4.79
C TYR A 165 0.33 -14.18 5.63
N ARG A 166 0.90 -13.21 6.32
CA ARG A 166 1.98 -13.44 7.29
C ARG A 166 1.39 -13.57 8.69
N GLY A 167 1.61 -14.74 9.30
CA GLY A 167 1.18 -15.01 10.66
C GLY A 167 2.03 -14.29 11.72
N LEU A 168 1.59 -14.35 12.97
CA LEU A 168 2.33 -13.85 14.14
C LEU A 168 3.65 -14.59 14.38
N ASP A 169 3.74 -15.79 13.87
CA ASP A 169 4.96 -16.63 13.83
C ASP A 169 5.96 -16.17 12.75
N HIS A 170 5.64 -15.09 12.02
CA HIS A 170 6.37 -14.56 10.87
C HIS A 170 6.42 -15.46 9.64
N ASN A 171 5.75 -16.61 9.66
CA ASN A 171 5.63 -17.52 8.53
C ASN A 171 4.52 -17.08 7.58
N ILE A 172 4.60 -17.54 6.33
CA ILE A 172 3.56 -17.31 5.33
C ILE A 172 2.56 -18.47 5.40
N HIS A 173 1.30 -18.11 5.57
CA HIS A 173 0.17 -19.02 5.62
C HIS A 173 -0.81 -18.71 4.48
N ARG A 174 -1.78 -19.59 4.30
CA ARG A 174 -2.88 -19.39 3.36
C ARG A 174 -4.21 -19.60 4.07
N ALA A 175 -5.06 -18.61 4.03
CA ALA A 175 -6.40 -18.67 4.59
C ALA A 175 -7.27 -19.66 3.81
N LYS A 176 -8.03 -20.48 4.52
CA LYS A 176 -8.99 -21.45 3.96
C LYS A 176 -10.33 -21.24 4.64
N GLY A 177 -11.23 -20.52 3.96
CA GLY A 177 -12.59 -20.29 4.48
C GLY A 177 -12.70 -19.23 5.57
N PHE A 178 -11.69 -18.37 5.74
CA PHE A 178 -11.72 -17.22 6.65
C PHE A 178 -10.94 -16.03 6.06
N THR A 179 -11.22 -14.84 6.56
CA THR A 179 -10.45 -13.61 6.27
C THR A 179 -9.51 -13.34 7.44
N ASN A 180 -8.23 -13.13 7.14
CA ASN A 180 -7.24 -12.73 8.14
C ASN A 180 -7.22 -11.21 8.27
N TYR A 181 -7.28 -10.71 9.51
CA TYR A 181 -7.28 -9.28 9.83
C TYR A 181 -6.05 -8.90 10.66
N THR A 182 -5.77 -7.61 10.72
CA THR A 182 -4.80 -7.04 11.65
C THR A 182 -5.25 -7.26 13.10
N ILE A 183 -4.30 -7.17 14.04
CA ILE A 183 -4.60 -7.24 15.47
C ILE A 183 -5.26 -5.94 15.91
N PHE A 184 -6.30 -6.05 16.72
CA PHE A 184 -6.92 -4.90 17.40
C PHE A 184 -5.93 -4.20 18.33
N SER A 185 -5.92 -2.87 18.31
CA SER A 185 -5.33 -2.08 19.36
C SER A 185 -6.29 -2.04 20.55
N LEU A 186 -5.88 -2.57 21.69
CA LEU A 186 -6.66 -2.50 22.91
C LEU A 186 -6.82 -1.06 23.44
N TRP A 187 -6.01 -0.13 22.96
CA TRP A 187 -6.08 1.29 23.31
C TRP A 187 -7.33 1.98 22.77
N ASP A 188 -7.87 1.48 21.68
CA ASP A 188 -9.04 2.06 21.02
C ASP A 188 -10.36 1.39 21.48
N LEU A 189 -10.27 0.44 22.39
CA LEU A 189 -11.42 -0.23 22.96
C LEU A 189 -11.72 0.32 24.36
N SER A 190 -12.97 0.26 24.79
CA SER A 190 -13.49 0.78 26.06
C SER A 190 -12.81 0.27 27.34
N LEU A 191 -11.85 -0.65 27.23
CA LEU A 191 -11.04 -1.14 28.34
C LEU A 191 -10.15 -0.08 28.99
N ILE A 192 -9.98 1.08 28.37
CA ILE A 192 -9.25 2.23 28.96
C ILE A 192 -10.16 3.02 29.94
N HIS A 193 -11.46 2.73 29.91
CA HIS A 193 -12.46 3.42 30.74
C HIS A 193 -12.96 2.60 31.94
N ILE A 194 -12.30 1.47 32.22
CA ILE A 194 -12.60 0.64 33.41
C ILE A 194 -11.58 0.92 34.47
#